data_de986a35132254c226083dd8279d28fb
#
_entry.id   de986a35132254c226083dd8279d28fb
#
_cell.length_a   1.000
_cell.length_b   1.000
_cell.length_c   1.000
_cell.angle_alpha   90.00
_cell.angle_beta   90.00
_cell.angle_gamma   90.00
#
_symmetry.space_group_name_H-M   'P 1'
#
loop_
_entity.id
_entity.type
_entity.pdbx_description
1 polymer ?
#
loop_
_entity_poly.entity_id
_entity_poly.type
_entity_poly.pdbx_seq_one_letter_code
_entity_poly.pdbx_strand_id
1 'polypeptide(L)'
;MKKYICLFLSTLMFLTVFSPVNCYARDGKKVIRVGFYTLANYQECDENGNYSGYFVDYLREISQYTGWEYEFIQMNYSACLKSLNDRNIDLVCGVDY
;
A
#
# COMPACT_ATOMS: atom_id res chain seq x y z
N MET A 1 20.83 -6.56 -49.22
CA MET A 1 20.58 -7.44 -48.09
C MET A 1 21.19 -6.97 -46.79
N LYS A 2 22.40 -6.50 -46.76
CA LYS A 2 23.04 -6.01 -45.52
C LYS A 2 22.36 -4.80 -44.91
N LYS A 3 21.71 -3.95 -45.69
CA LYS A 3 20.99 -2.73 -45.17
C LYS A 3 19.73 -3.08 -44.37
N TYR A 4 19.07 -4.15 -44.72
CA TYR A 4 17.83 -4.55 -44.03
C TYR A 4 18.09 -5.28 -42.73
N ILE A 5 19.19 -5.97 -42.61
CA ILE A 5 19.60 -6.67 -41.40
C ILE A 5 19.97 -5.66 -40.29
N CYS A 6 20.65 -4.57 -40.64
CA CYS A 6 20.98 -3.49 -39.67
C CYS A 6 19.75 -2.75 -39.18
N LEU A 7 18.77 -2.49 -40.04
CA LEU A 7 17.50 -1.86 -39.66
C LEU A 7 16.67 -2.77 -38.77
N PHE A 8 16.66 -4.06 -39.04
CA PHE A 8 15.94 -5.03 -38.24
C PHE A 8 16.52 -5.19 -36.84
N LEU A 9 17.85 -5.24 -36.73
CA LEU A 9 18.58 -5.29 -35.48
C LEU A 9 18.35 -4.03 -34.63
N SER A 10 18.34 -2.87 -35.26
CA SER A 10 18.09 -1.58 -34.59
C SER A 10 16.65 -1.52 -34.03
N THR A 11 15.67 -2.01 -34.77
CA THR A 11 14.28 -2.04 -34.34
C THR A 11 14.06 -3.04 -33.20
N LEU A 12 14.74 -4.16 -33.24
CA LEU A 12 14.66 -5.17 -32.20
C LEU A 12 15.26 -4.68 -30.89
N MET A 13 16.36 -3.94 -30.97
CA MET A 13 17.02 -3.34 -29.81
C MET A 13 16.16 -2.26 -29.14
N PHE A 14 15.39 -1.53 -29.93
CA PHE A 14 14.49 -0.51 -29.43
C PHE A 14 13.31 -1.12 -28.64
N LEU A 15 12.81 -2.26 -29.07
CA LEU A 15 11.70 -2.98 -28.42
C LEU A 15 12.10 -3.57 -27.06
N THR A 16 13.36 -3.96 -26.88
CA THR A 16 13.83 -4.53 -25.62
C THR A 16 14.04 -3.52 -24.52
N VAL A 17 14.20 -2.24 -24.84
CA VAL A 17 14.39 -1.18 -23.84
C VAL A 17 13.07 -0.80 -23.14
N PHE A 18 11.91 -1.06 -23.77
CA PHE A 18 10.62 -0.71 -23.21
C PHE A 18 10.02 -1.73 -22.24
N SER A 19 10.45 -2.99 -22.29
CA SER A 19 9.82 -4.04 -21.48
C SER A 19 10.15 -4.03 -19.99
N PRO A 20 11.31 -3.59 -19.48
CA PRO A 20 11.58 -3.67 -18.04
C PRO A 20 10.89 -2.64 -17.18
N VAL A 21 10.44 -1.52 -17.74
CA VAL A 21 9.88 -0.41 -16.96
C VAL A 21 8.49 -0.72 -16.42
N ASN A 22 7.71 -1.53 -17.12
CA ASN A 22 6.34 -1.86 -16.71
C ASN A 22 6.25 -2.92 -15.61
N CYS A 23 7.27 -3.72 -15.43
CA CYS A 23 7.27 -4.75 -14.38
C CYS A 23 7.49 -4.17 -12.99
N TYR A 24 8.21 -3.08 -12.89
CA TYR A 24 8.51 -2.44 -11.61
C TYR A 24 7.32 -1.79 -10.95
N ALA A 25 6.37 -1.27 -11.72
CA ALA A 25 5.21 -0.59 -11.19
C ALA A 25 4.19 -1.54 -10.54
N ARG A 26 4.22 -2.83 -10.85
CA ARG A 26 3.27 -3.82 -10.31
C ARG A 26 3.70 -4.40 -8.98
N ASP A 27 5.00 -4.54 -8.76
CA ASP A 27 5.54 -5.08 -7.52
C ASP A 27 5.70 -4.03 -6.44
N GLY A 28 5.37 -2.76 -6.76
CA GLY A 28 5.54 -1.64 -5.86
C GLY A 28 4.39 -1.36 -4.91
N LYS A 29 3.40 -2.26 -4.78
CA LYS A 29 2.32 -2.07 -3.83
C LYS A 29 2.85 -2.27 -2.42
N LYS A 30 2.88 -1.17 -1.68
CA LYS A 30 3.32 -1.20 -0.30
C LYS A 30 2.14 -1.55 0.61
N VAL A 31 2.33 -2.56 1.44
CA VAL A 31 1.36 -2.94 2.47
C VAL A 31 1.73 -2.21 3.76
N ILE A 32 0.79 -1.42 4.27
CA ILE A 32 0.94 -0.67 5.52
C ILE A 32 0.19 -1.43 6.62
N ARG A 33 0.91 -1.80 7.65
CA ARG A 33 0.32 -2.49 8.82
C ARG A 33 -0.21 -1.43 9.76
N VAL A 34 -1.53 -1.46 9.99
CA VAL A 34 -2.24 -0.48 10.80
C VAL A 34 -2.66 -1.14 12.11
N GLY A 35 -2.24 -0.59 13.23
CA GLY A 35 -2.75 -0.97 14.54
C GLY A 35 -4.16 -0.44 14.70
N PHE A 36 -5.12 -1.36 14.87
CA PHE A 36 -6.54 -1.03 14.89
C PHE A 36 -7.11 -1.28 16.29
N TYR A 37 -7.61 -0.23 16.93
CA TYR A 37 -8.41 -0.31 18.15
C TYR A 37 -9.77 0.32 17.90
N THR A 38 -10.81 -0.20 18.53
CA THR A 38 -12.16 0.29 18.31
C THR A 38 -12.36 1.65 18.97
N LEU A 39 -12.80 2.62 18.18
CA LEU A 39 -13.15 3.96 18.64
C LEU A 39 -14.44 4.36 17.95
N ALA A 40 -15.52 4.47 18.70
CA ALA A 40 -16.87 4.69 18.17
C ALA A 40 -16.90 5.89 17.20
N ASN A 41 -17.51 5.71 16.04
CA ASN A 41 -17.65 6.66 14.94
C ASN A 41 -16.36 6.97 14.17
N TYR A 42 -15.20 6.69 14.73
CA TYR A 42 -13.92 6.98 14.09
C TYR A 42 -13.31 5.76 13.43
N GLN A 43 -13.31 4.63 14.11
CA GLN A 43 -12.86 3.37 13.54
C GLN A 43 -13.55 2.20 14.21
N GLU A 44 -14.22 1.40 13.41
CA GLU A 44 -15.02 0.27 13.88
C GLU A 44 -14.83 -0.93 12.95
N CYS A 45 -15.00 -2.12 13.51
CA CYS A 45 -15.01 -3.35 12.75
C CYS A 45 -16.29 -4.13 13.11
N ASP A 46 -17.06 -4.52 12.09
CA ASP A 46 -18.28 -5.29 12.32
C ASP A 46 -17.99 -6.79 12.50
N GLU A 47 -19.05 -7.57 12.73
CA GLU A 47 -18.95 -9.01 12.95
C GLU A 47 -18.43 -9.77 11.71
N ASN A 48 -18.59 -9.18 10.53
CA ASN A 48 -18.15 -9.77 9.26
C ASN A 48 -16.72 -9.40 8.89
N GLY A 49 -16.04 -8.63 9.74
CA GLY A 49 -14.68 -8.18 9.48
C GLY A 49 -14.58 -6.96 8.57
N ASN A 50 -15.67 -6.20 8.41
CA ASN A 50 -15.65 -4.96 7.63
C ASN A 50 -15.23 -3.78 8.51
N TYR A 51 -14.21 -3.10 8.09
CA TYR A 51 -13.69 -1.90 8.77
C TYR A 51 -14.38 -0.66 8.23
N SER A 52 -14.78 0.23 9.13
CA SER A 52 -15.50 1.45 8.79
C SER A 52 -15.17 2.58 9.77
N GLY A 53 -15.65 3.79 9.47
CA GLY A 53 -15.48 4.96 10.28
C GLY A 53 -14.61 6.03 9.63
N TYR A 54 -14.50 7.19 10.30
CA TYR A 54 -13.82 8.36 9.76
C TYR A 54 -12.35 8.08 9.40
N PHE A 55 -11.63 7.43 10.30
CA PHE A 55 -10.20 7.15 10.03
C PHE A 55 -10.01 6.12 8.92
N VAL A 56 -10.89 5.13 8.84
CA VAL A 56 -10.82 4.13 7.77
C VAL A 56 -11.09 4.80 6.41
N ASP A 57 -12.08 5.68 6.34
CA ASP A 57 -12.38 6.43 5.12
C ASP A 57 -11.21 7.33 4.72
N TYR A 58 -10.57 7.96 5.70
CA TYR A 58 -9.39 8.80 5.47
C TYR A 58 -8.22 7.98 4.90
N LEU A 59 -7.98 6.79 5.43
CA LEU A 59 -6.94 5.91 4.93
C LEU A 59 -7.23 5.43 3.50
N ARG A 60 -8.50 5.16 3.19
CA ARG A 60 -8.91 4.81 1.83
C ARG A 60 -8.66 5.95 0.86
N GLU A 61 -8.91 7.17 1.28
CA GLU A 61 -8.62 8.36 0.48
C GLU A 61 -7.12 8.48 0.19
N ILE A 62 -6.29 8.30 1.20
CA ILE A 62 -4.83 8.31 1.04
C ILE A 62 -4.38 7.23 0.04
N SER A 63 -4.99 6.06 0.08
CA SER A 63 -4.61 4.95 -0.81
C SER A 63 -4.86 5.25 -2.28
N GLN A 64 -5.80 6.14 -2.60
CA GLN A 64 -6.05 6.57 -3.97
C GLN A 64 -4.87 7.34 -4.57
N TYR A 65 -4.12 8.03 -3.73
CA TYR A 65 -2.93 8.79 -4.16
C TYR A 65 -1.64 7.99 -4.08
N THR A 66 -1.54 7.09 -3.12
CA THR A 66 -0.29 6.36 -2.84
C THR A 66 -0.26 4.96 -3.43
N GLY A 67 -1.42 4.36 -3.67
CA GLY A 67 -1.53 2.96 -4.03
C GLY A 67 -1.26 2.00 -2.88
N TRP A 68 -1.19 2.50 -1.65
CA TRP A 68 -0.96 1.65 -0.48
C TRP A 68 -2.14 0.73 -0.23
N GLU A 69 -1.83 -0.48 0.24
CA GLU A 69 -2.80 -1.40 0.81
C GLU A 69 -2.61 -1.45 2.32
N TYR A 70 -3.70 -1.65 3.05
CA TYR A 70 -3.66 -1.66 4.51
C TYR A 70 -3.96 -3.05 5.04
N GLU A 71 -3.18 -3.47 6.01
CA GLU A 71 -3.46 -4.64 6.83
C GLU A 71 -3.83 -4.15 8.23
N PHE A 72 -5.10 -4.32 8.61
CA PHE A 72 -5.59 -3.90 9.93
C PHE A 72 -5.34 -5.02 10.94
N ILE A 73 -4.60 -4.69 11.99
CA ILE A 73 -4.28 -5.63 13.06
C ILE A 73 -4.98 -5.14 14.32
N GLN A 74 -5.99 -5.87 14.76
CA GLN A 74 -6.79 -5.49 15.93
C GLN A 74 -6.00 -5.68 17.21
N MET A 75 -5.93 -4.63 18.01
CA MET A 75 -5.28 -4.63 19.32
C MET A 75 -5.81 -3.46 20.14
N ASN A 76 -5.56 -3.45 21.45
CA ASN A 76 -5.95 -2.31 22.26
C ASN A 76 -5.01 -1.10 22.02
N TYR A 77 -5.42 0.08 22.52
CA TYR A 77 -4.68 1.32 22.30
C TYR A 77 -3.24 1.24 22.80
N SER A 78 -3.03 0.71 24.00
CA SER A 78 -1.68 0.59 24.58
C SER A 78 -0.79 -0.35 23.75
N ALA A 79 -1.36 -1.45 23.26
CA ALA A 79 -0.65 -2.37 22.40
C ALA A 79 -0.33 -1.74 21.03
N CYS A 80 -1.21 -0.89 20.50
CA CYS A 80 -0.95 -0.14 19.28
C CYS A 80 0.29 0.75 19.43
N LEU A 81 0.36 1.51 20.50
CA LEU A 81 1.50 2.40 20.75
C LEU A 81 2.80 1.62 20.95
N LYS A 82 2.74 0.52 21.69
CA LYS A 82 3.91 -0.32 21.89
C LYS A 82 4.38 -0.95 20.58
N SER A 83 3.45 -1.49 19.80
CA SER A 83 3.77 -2.11 18.52
C SER A 83 4.34 -1.10 17.51
N LEU A 84 3.87 0.13 17.54
CA LEU A 84 4.41 1.21 16.72
C LEU A 84 5.86 1.51 17.12
N ASN A 85 6.12 1.61 18.41
CA ASN A 85 7.47 1.86 18.94
C ASN A 85 8.42 0.70 18.61
N ASP A 86 7.94 -0.53 18.68
CA ASP A 86 8.70 -1.74 18.37
C ASP A 86 8.81 -2.03 16.86
N ARG A 87 8.18 -1.19 16.03
CA ARG A 87 8.17 -1.32 14.56
C ARG A 87 7.46 -2.58 14.06
N ASN A 88 6.55 -3.13 14.83
CA ASN A 88 5.72 -4.25 14.42
C ASN A 88 4.53 -3.81 13.57
N ILE A 89 4.15 -2.55 13.67
CA ILE A 89 3.15 -1.89 12.82
C ILE A 89 3.73 -0.58 12.29
N ASP A 90 3.11 -0.07 11.24
CA ASP A 90 3.61 1.12 10.55
C ASP A 90 2.82 2.38 10.89
N LEU A 91 1.57 2.23 11.30
CA LEU A 91 0.66 3.37 11.47
C LEU A 91 -0.40 3.07 12.53
N VAL A 92 -0.76 4.10 13.29
CA VAL A 92 -1.89 4.09 14.23
C VAL A 92 -2.67 5.38 14.02
N CYS A 93 -4.00 5.28 13.92
CA CYS A 93 -4.89 6.43 13.85
C CYS A 93 -5.42 6.79 15.24
N GLY A 94 -5.76 8.06 15.43
CA GLY A 94 -6.43 8.52 16.65
C GLY A 94 -5.55 8.55 17.89
N VAL A 95 -4.31 8.96 17.74
CA VAL A 95 -3.38 9.08 18.87
C VAL A 95 -3.58 10.44 19.53
N ASP A 96 -3.77 10.42 20.84
CA ASP A 96 -3.82 11.64 21.66
C ASP A 96 -2.40 12.10 22.00
N TYR A 97 -2.23 13.39 21.95
CA TYR A 97 -0.98 14.03 22.35
C TYR A 97 -1.03 14.51 23.80
#